data_9999ae147ef2dc18a2736e51b4e05153
#
_entry.id   9999ae147ef2dc18a2736e51b4e05153
#
_cell.length_a   1.000
_cell.length_b   1.000
_cell.length_c   1.000
_cell.angle_alpha   90.00
_cell.angle_beta   90.00
_cell.angle_gamma   90.00
#
_symmetry.space_group_name_H-M   'P 1'
#
loop_
_entity.id
_entity.type
_entity.pdbx_description
1 polymer ?
#
loop_
_entity_poly.entity_id
_entity_poly.type
_entity_poly.pdbx_seq_one_letter_code
_entity_poly.pdbx_strand_id
1 'polypeptide(L)'
;PKSIDDIGTKKRNGKIRTTYIKLSDFTLDALKLALHDPEVRVKLYETPEMLHSRITKITINGTTFLKDINLSFNPELNTLIGGRGVGKSAIIESIRYCLDLPVYAEDSQKIDFVSAVVGSGGEVSVEIDKYYGHKKTSYKVRRIIGKEPEVYDERNEESHLSPAEIFEKEKNPIIIGQKELYVISQDEKFLLQLLD
;
A
#
# COMPACT_ATOMS: atom_id res chain seq x y z
N PRO A 1 14.71 15.15 31.94
CA PRO A 1 13.78 16.25 32.20
C PRO A 1 13.57 16.39 33.70
N LYS A 2 13.60 17.62 34.20
CA LYS A 2 13.30 17.92 35.60
C LYS A 2 11.81 18.24 35.79
N SER A 3 11.10 18.46 34.70
CA SER A 3 9.68 18.77 34.62
C SER A 3 9.07 18.17 33.37
N ILE A 4 7.74 18.02 33.32
CA ILE A 4 6.98 17.61 32.13
C ILE A 4 7.16 18.60 31.00
N ASP A 5 7.30 19.91 31.31
CA ASP A 5 7.54 20.99 30.34
C ASP A 5 8.90 20.89 29.65
N ASP A 6 9.83 20.12 30.23
CA ASP A 6 11.14 19.83 29.62
C ASP A 6 11.06 18.79 28.47
N ILE A 7 9.92 18.06 28.35
CA ILE A 7 9.72 17.03 27.33
C ILE A 7 9.51 17.73 25.98
N GLY A 8 10.33 17.38 24.99
CA GLY A 8 10.26 17.96 23.64
C GLY A 8 10.89 19.35 23.50
N THR A 9 11.25 20.02 24.61
CA THR A 9 11.83 21.38 24.56
C THR A 9 13.34 21.41 24.80
N LYS A 10 13.86 20.44 25.59
CA LYS A 10 15.25 20.43 26.00
C LYS A 10 16.17 19.94 24.88
N LYS A 11 17.06 20.81 24.42
CA LYS A 11 18.04 20.51 23.35
C LYS A 11 19.33 19.94 23.93
N ARG A 12 19.88 18.89 23.29
CA ARG A 12 21.26 18.47 23.44
C ARG A 12 21.97 18.69 22.11
N ASN A 13 23.04 19.46 22.10
CA ASN A 13 23.77 19.82 20.87
C ASN A 13 22.87 20.48 19.82
N GLY A 14 21.93 21.33 20.23
CA GLY A 14 20.99 22.02 19.34
C GLY A 14 19.80 21.18 18.87
N LYS A 15 19.75 19.89 19.12
CA LYS A 15 18.64 19.00 18.72
C LYS A 15 17.66 18.73 19.87
N ILE A 16 16.38 18.68 19.56
CA ILE A 16 15.31 18.31 20.50
C ILE A 16 15.50 16.82 20.86
N ARG A 17 15.35 16.51 22.15
CA ARG A 17 15.42 15.12 22.62
C ARG A 17 14.05 14.47 22.46
N THR A 18 13.88 13.70 21.42
CA THR A 18 12.68 12.92 21.12
C THR A 18 12.99 11.43 21.05
N THR A 19 11.99 10.63 21.30
CA THR A 19 12.03 9.18 21.10
C THR A 19 10.93 8.85 20.09
N TYR A 20 11.28 8.12 19.06
CA TYR A 20 10.35 7.64 18.04
C TYR A 20 9.95 6.22 18.39
N ILE A 21 8.65 5.95 18.44
CA ILE A 21 8.10 4.64 18.76
C ILE A 21 7.23 4.18 17.58
N LYS A 22 7.56 3.03 17.01
CA LYS A 22 6.77 2.39 15.96
C LYS A 22 5.56 1.68 16.59
N LEU A 23 4.39 2.26 16.45
CA LEU A 23 3.13 1.73 16.96
C LEU A 23 2.28 1.18 15.82
N SER A 24 1.56 0.08 16.07
CA SER A 24 0.54 -0.45 15.15
C SER A 24 -0.76 0.34 15.24
N ASP A 25 -1.02 0.97 16.40
CA ASP A 25 -2.21 1.77 16.69
C ASP A 25 -1.93 2.67 17.90
N PHE A 26 -2.72 3.73 18.11
CA PHE A 26 -2.61 4.61 19.28
C PHE A 26 -3.33 4.04 20.49
N THR A 27 -2.89 2.85 20.95
CA THR A 27 -3.42 2.17 22.12
C THR A 27 -2.32 1.86 23.15
N LEU A 28 -2.70 1.66 24.41
CA LEU A 28 -1.76 1.25 25.45
C LEU A 28 -1.16 -0.13 25.17
N ASP A 29 -1.90 -1.03 24.55
CA ASP A 29 -1.42 -2.37 24.23
C ASP A 29 -0.41 -2.33 23.08
N ALA A 30 -0.61 -1.47 22.07
CA ALA A 30 0.39 -1.22 21.05
C ALA A 30 1.68 -0.60 21.64
N LEU A 31 1.55 0.30 22.61
CA LEU A 31 2.70 0.87 23.32
C LEU A 31 3.44 -0.19 24.16
N LYS A 32 2.72 -1.03 24.91
CA LYS A 32 3.32 -2.14 25.63
C LYS A 32 4.08 -3.08 24.70
N LEU A 33 3.47 -3.45 23.58
CA LEU A 33 4.10 -4.28 22.55
C LEU A 33 5.39 -3.64 22.01
N ALA A 34 5.37 -2.34 21.75
CA ALA A 34 6.56 -1.62 21.28
C ALA A 34 7.69 -1.61 22.34
N LEU A 35 7.35 -1.52 23.60
CA LEU A 35 8.31 -1.54 24.72
C LEU A 35 8.82 -2.96 25.03
N HIS A 36 8.11 -4.01 24.62
CA HIS A 36 8.60 -5.39 24.69
C HIS A 36 9.65 -5.71 23.63
N ASP A 37 9.65 -4.96 22.51
CA ASP A 37 10.61 -5.13 21.41
C ASP A 37 11.29 -3.79 21.06
N PRO A 38 12.03 -3.20 22.02
CA PRO A 38 12.53 -1.84 21.89
C PRO A 38 13.61 -1.70 20.82
N GLU A 39 14.40 -2.75 20.53
CA GLU A 39 15.47 -2.71 19.55
C GLU A 39 14.99 -2.40 18.14
N VAL A 40 13.80 -2.92 17.79
CA VAL A 40 13.18 -2.73 16.48
C VAL A 40 12.19 -1.57 16.46
N ARG A 41 11.51 -1.31 17.60
CA ARG A 41 10.38 -0.39 17.66
C ARG A 41 10.66 0.96 18.32
N VAL A 42 11.81 1.12 19.00
CA VAL A 42 12.16 2.37 19.69
C VAL A 42 13.47 2.94 19.13
N LYS A 43 13.43 4.18 18.66
CA LYS A 43 14.61 4.89 18.14
C LYS A 43 14.80 6.22 18.86
N LEU A 44 16.03 6.54 19.20
CA LEU A 44 16.43 7.81 19.85
C LEU A 44 16.76 8.92 18.84
N TYR A 45 16.61 8.66 17.58
CA TYR A 45 16.88 9.58 16.48
C TYR A 45 15.81 9.43 15.41
N GLU A 46 15.63 10.45 14.63
CA GLU A 46 14.71 10.46 13.50
C GLU A 46 15.10 9.36 12.50
N THR A 47 14.12 8.53 12.14
CA THR A 47 14.33 7.56 11.06
C THR A 47 14.27 8.31 9.73
N PRO A 48 15.16 7.99 8.77
CA PRO A 48 15.08 8.58 7.44
C PRO A 48 13.68 8.39 6.86
N GLU A 49 13.17 9.41 6.21
CA GLU A 49 11.93 9.28 5.44
C GLU A 49 12.12 8.23 4.34
N MET A 50 11.14 7.34 4.21
CA MET A 50 11.12 6.34 3.14
C MET A 50 10.64 7.05 1.85
N LEU A 51 11.61 7.46 1.02
CA LEU A 51 11.38 8.19 -0.23
C LEU A 51 11.23 7.23 -1.42
N HIS A 52 10.36 6.22 -1.31
CA HIS A 52 10.03 5.32 -2.40
C HIS A 52 8.54 5.36 -2.72
N SER A 53 8.23 5.16 -3.98
CA SER A 53 6.85 5.09 -4.45
C SER A 53 6.12 3.90 -3.84
N ARG A 54 4.87 4.11 -3.42
CA ARG A 54 4.11 3.09 -2.70
C ARG A 54 2.60 3.30 -2.82
N ILE A 55 1.88 2.21 -2.65
CA ILE A 55 0.44 2.27 -2.39
C ILE A 55 0.25 2.65 -0.92
N THR A 56 -0.54 3.69 -0.65
CA THR A 56 -0.78 4.19 0.70
C THR A 56 -2.13 3.74 1.26
N LYS A 57 -3.11 3.50 0.38
CA LYS A 57 -4.45 3.15 0.81
C LYS A 57 -5.22 2.41 -0.28
N ILE A 58 -6.11 1.51 0.14
CA ILE A 58 -7.17 0.95 -0.70
C ILE A 58 -8.52 1.20 -0.05
N THR A 59 -9.51 1.58 -0.85
CA THR A 59 -10.91 1.66 -0.46
C THR A 59 -11.74 0.83 -1.44
N ILE A 60 -12.63 -0.04 -0.92
CA ILE A 60 -13.54 -0.84 -1.73
C ILE A 60 -14.96 -0.60 -1.22
N ASN A 61 -15.79 -0.01 -2.06
CA ASN A 61 -17.22 0.19 -1.84
C ASN A 61 -17.99 -0.83 -2.69
N GLY A 62 -17.96 -2.07 -2.25
CA GLY A 62 -18.60 -3.17 -2.98
C GLY A 62 -20.06 -3.38 -2.63
N THR A 63 -20.74 -4.14 -3.47
CA THR A 63 -22.15 -4.47 -3.31
C THR A 63 -22.38 -5.91 -2.85
N THR A 64 -21.32 -6.74 -2.86
CA THR A 64 -21.39 -8.16 -2.51
C THR A 64 -20.56 -8.51 -1.28
N PHE A 65 -19.43 -9.20 -1.43
CA PHE A 65 -18.61 -9.73 -0.35
C PHE A 65 -17.67 -8.68 0.27
N LEU A 66 -16.95 -7.90 -0.56
CA LEU A 66 -16.10 -6.82 -0.09
C LEU A 66 -16.90 -5.52 -0.01
N LYS A 67 -17.40 -5.21 1.20
CA LYS A 67 -18.16 -3.98 1.48
C LYS A 67 -17.38 -3.12 2.46
N ASP A 68 -17.38 -1.81 2.20
CA ASP A 68 -16.84 -0.79 3.11
C ASP A 68 -15.41 -1.09 3.62
N ILE A 69 -14.56 -1.61 2.75
CA ILE A 69 -13.16 -1.85 3.06
C ILE A 69 -12.38 -0.54 2.96
N ASN A 70 -11.63 -0.24 4.00
CA ASN A 70 -10.74 0.91 4.05
C ASN A 70 -9.45 0.50 4.76
N LEU A 71 -8.36 0.30 4.01
CA LEU A 71 -7.08 -0.14 4.54
C LEU A 71 -6.00 0.86 4.16
N SER A 72 -5.28 1.36 5.16
CA SER A 72 -4.08 2.16 4.96
C SER A 72 -2.83 1.29 5.12
N PHE A 73 -1.83 1.54 4.28
CA PHE A 73 -0.56 0.83 4.29
C PHE A 73 0.56 1.70 4.83
N ASN A 74 1.43 1.12 5.62
CA ASN A 74 2.66 1.78 6.03
C ASN A 74 3.73 1.67 4.90
N PRO A 75 4.81 2.49 4.95
CA PRO A 75 5.82 2.47 3.89
C PRO A 75 6.68 1.19 3.83
N GLU A 76 6.61 0.34 4.84
CA GLU A 76 7.37 -0.91 4.91
C GLU A 76 6.47 -2.12 4.63
N LEU A 77 6.85 -3.31 5.12
CA LEU A 77 6.09 -4.53 4.97
C LEU A 77 4.70 -4.43 5.64
N ASN A 78 3.66 -4.73 4.87
CA ASN A 78 2.28 -4.87 5.34
C ASN A 78 1.83 -6.31 5.18
N THR A 79 1.17 -6.87 6.20
CA THR A 79 0.73 -8.27 6.22
C THR A 79 -0.78 -8.36 6.40
N LEU A 80 -1.46 -9.06 5.50
CA LEU A 80 -2.87 -9.41 5.65
C LEU A 80 -2.99 -10.78 6.31
N ILE A 81 -3.47 -10.84 7.55
CA ILE A 81 -3.61 -12.06 8.34
C ILE A 81 -5.10 -12.42 8.47
N GLY A 82 -5.41 -13.71 8.40
CA GLY A 82 -6.76 -14.22 8.57
C GLY A 82 -6.91 -15.63 8.04
N GLY A 83 -8.01 -16.29 8.33
CA GLY A 83 -8.34 -17.64 7.89
C GLY A 83 -8.53 -17.77 6.37
N ARG A 84 -8.82 -18.98 5.92
CA ARG A 84 -9.16 -19.24 4.51
C ARG A 84 -10.53 -18.59 4.18
N GLY A 85 -10.65 -17.97 3.01
CA GLY A 85 -11.91 -17.40 2.53
C GLY A 85 -12.29 -16.01 3.06
N VAL A 86 -11.47 -15.37 3.92
CA VAL A 86 -11.78 -14.05 4.50
C VAL A 86 -11.46 -12.85 3.58
N GLY A 87 -11.12 -13.09 2.32
CA GLY A 87 -10.96 -11.99 1.34
C GLY A 87 -9.53 -11.44 1.15
N LYS A 88 -8.48 -11.99 1.81
CA LYS A 88 -7.10 -11.49 1.65
C LYS A 88 -6.65 -11.39 0.19
N SER A 89 -6.81 -12.48 -0.57
CA SER A 89 -6.46 -12.50 -2.00
C SER A 89 -7.39 -11.60 -2.82
N ALA A 90 -8.65 -11.47 -2.42
CA ALA A 90 -9.59 -10.60 -3.09
C ALA A 90 -9.19 -9.10 -2.98
N ILE A 91 -8.66 -8.68 -1.83
CA ILE A 91 -8.13 -7.31 -1.66
C ILE A 91 -6.93 -7.08 -2.59
N ILE A 92 -5.99 -8.02 -2.67
CA ILE A 92 -4.80 -7.90 -3.53
C ILE A 92 -5.20 -7.88 -5.02
N GLU A 93 -6.10 -8.78 -5.45
CA GLU A 93 -6.61 -8.78 -6.83
C GLU A 93 -7.44 -7.53 -7.15
N SER A 94 -8.13 -6.94 -6.17
CA SER A 94 -8.82 -5.65 -6.35
C SER A 94 -7.84 -4.50 -6.59
N ILE A 95 -6.67 -4.50 -5.93
CA ILE A 95 -5.59 -3.53 -6.22
C ILE A 95 -5.10 -3.72 -7.66
N ARG A 96 -4.81 -4.97 -8.06
CA ARG A 96 -4.39 -5.31 -9.42
C ARG A 96 -5.40 -4.81 -10.47
N TYR A 97 -6.68 -5.11 -10.25
CA TYR A 97 -7.76 -4.69 -11.13
C TYR A 97 -7.86 -3.16 -11.23
N CYS A 98 -7.82 -2.46 -10.10
CA CYS A 98 -7.93 -1.00 -10.06
C CYS A 98 -6.78 -0.32 -10.82
N LEU A 99 -5.57 -0.84 -10.67
CA LEU A 99 -4.35 -0.29 -11.30
C LEU A 99 -4.08 -0.83 -12.70
N ASP A 100 -4.98 -1.66 -13.25
CA ASP A 100 -4.83 -2.28 -14.57
C ASP A 100 -3.50 -3.02 -14.77
N LEU A 101 -3.02 -3.69 -13.70
CA LEU A 101 -1.75 -4.40 -13.70
C LEU A 101 -1.87 -5.78 -14.36
N PRO A 102 -0.80 -6.25 -15.02
CA PRO A 102 -0.83 -7.51 -15.76
C PRO A 102 -1.07 -8.72 -14.86
N VAL A 103 -1.65 -9.76 -15.43
CA VAL A 103 -1.77 -11.11 -14.88
C VAL A 103 -0.72 -11.98 -15.55
N TYR A 104 0.11 -12.67 -14.78
CA TYR A 104 1.23 -13.48 -15.30
C TYR A 104 0.85 -14.93 -15.64
N ALA A 105 -0.34 -15.38 -15.25
CA ALA A 105 -0.88 -16.67 -15.65
C ALA A 105 -2.08 -16.47 -16.59
N GLU A 106 -2.31 -17.41 -17.49
CA GLU A 106 -3.55 -17.46 -18.30
C GLU A 106 -4.75 -17.75 -17.39
N ASP A 107 -5.21 -16.73 -16.69
CA ASP A 107 -6.34 -16.82 -15.76
C ASP A 107 -7.33 -15.69 -16.04
N SER A 108 -8.10 -15.86 -17.13
CA SER A 108 -9.24 -14.97 -17.46
C SER A 108 -10.27 -14.87 -16.32
N GLN A 109 -10.24 -15.83 -15.38
CA GLN A 109 -11.14 -15.89 -14.24
C GLN A 109 -10.86 -14.81 -13.18
N LYS A 110 -9.73 -14.10 -13.22
CA LYS A 110 -9.40 -13.10 -12.19
C LYS A 110 -10.26 -11.85 -12.26
N ILE A 111 -10.59 -11.39 -13.45
CA ILE A 111 -11.52 -10.25 -13.64
C ILE A 111 -12.91 -10.65 -13.15
N ASP A 112 -13.36 -11.85 -13.51
CA ASP A 112 -14.63 -12.40 -13.05
C ASP A 112 -14.66 -12.58 -11.54
N PHE A 113 -13.53 -12.98 -10.94
CA PHE A 113 -13.37 -13.11 -9.50
C PHE A 113 -13.52 -11.75 -8.79
N VAL A 114 -12.85 -10.68 -9.26
CA VAL A 114 -12.99 -9.34 -8.67
C VAL A 114 -14.43 -8.83 -8.83
N SER A 115 -15.02 -9.04 -10.00
CA SER A 115 -16.41 -8.67 -10.27
C SER A 115 -17.39 -9.42 -9.35
N ALA A 116 -17.14 -10.67 -9.03
CA ALA A 116 -17.97 -11.45 -8.11
C ALA A 116 -17.85 -10.98 -6.65
N VAL A 117 -16.63 -10.66 -6.18
CA VAL A 117 -16.39 -10.31 -4.78
C VAL A 117 -16.69 -8.84 -4.45
N VAL A 118 -16.54 -7.94 -5.42
CA VAL A 118 -16.85 -6.50 -5.27
C VAL A 118 -18.30 -6.24 -5.66
N GLY A 119 -18.76 -6.90 -6.72
CA GLY A 119 -20.14 -6.80 -7.22
C GLY A 119 -20.32 -5.70 -8.27
N SER A 120 -21.38 -5.87 -9.09
CA SER A 120 -21.73 -4.93 -10.14
C SER A 120 -21.98 -3.53 -9.58
N GLY A 121 -21.42 -2.51 -10.22
CA GLY A 121 -21.50 -1.12 -9.77
C GLY A 121 -20.65 -0.80 -8.53
N GLY A 122 -19.99 -1.79 -7.96
CA GLY A 122 -19.04 -1.57 -6.89
C GLY A 122 -17.79 -0.82 -7.38
N GLU A 123 -17.11 -0.14 -6.48
CA GLU A 123 -15.99 0.74 -6.75
C GLU A 123 -14.77 0.32 -5.95
N VAL A 124 -13.62 0.34 -6.60
CA VAL A 124 -12.30 0.19 -5.97
C VAL A 124 -11.51 1.47 -6.20
N SER A 125 -10.89 2.01 -5.17
CA SER A 125 -9.93 3.11 -5.30
C SER A 125 -8.63 2.81 -4.57
N VAL A 126 -7.51 3.20 -5.19
CA VAL A 126 -6.15 3.01 -4.69
C VAL A 126 -5.44 4.35 -4.67
N GLU A 127 -4.90 4.73 -3.52
CA GLU A 127 -4.10 5.93 -3.35
C GLU A 127 -2.61 5.56 -3.43
N ILE A 128 -1.83 6.38 -4.15
CA ILE A 128 -0.43 6.12 -4.45
C ILE A 128 0.36 7.38 -4.16
N ASP A 129 1.43 7.25 -3.36
CA ASP A 129 2.46 8.26 -3.26
C ASP A 129 3.60 7.90 -4.20
N LYS A 130 3.91 8.78 -5.13
CA LYS A 130 5.03 8.64 -6.06
C LYS A 130 6.14 9.61 -5.69
N TYR A 131 7.37 9.10 -5.67
CA TYR A 131 8.54 9.87 -5.33
C TYR A 131 9.48 10.00 -6.53
N TYR A 132 9.91 11.22 -6.83
CA TYR A 132 11.00 11.55 -7.75
C TYR A 132 12.10 12.24 -6.93
N GLY A 133 13.05 11.48 -6.43
CA GLY A 133 13.98 11.96 -5.41
C GLY A 133 13.22 12.39 -4.15
N HIS A 134 13.33 13.66 -3.77
CA HIS A 134 12.62 14.22 -2.61
C HIS A 134 11.22 14.79 -2.94
N LYS A 135 10.86 14.86 -4.22
CA LYS A 135 9.54 15.36 -4.61
C LYS A 135 8.51 14.24 -4.56
N LYS A 136 7.48 14.44 -3.74
CA LYS A 136 6.31 13.56 -3.67
C LYS A 136 5.20 14.12 -4.55
N THR A 137 4.49 13.24 -5.24
CA THR A 137 3.23 13.52 -5.94
C THR A 137 2.27 12.38 -5.60
N SER A 138 1.05 12.72 -5.19
CA SER A 138 0.05 11.73 -4.83
C SER A 138 -0.99 11.60 -5.93
N TYR A 139 -1.43 10.37 -6.19
CA TYR A 139 -2.47 10.05 -7.16
C TYR A 139 -3.51 9.16 -6.50
N LYS A 140 -4.74 9.25 -6.99
CA LYS A 140 -5.83 8.33 -6.65
C LYS A 140 -6.34 7.69 -7.93
N VAL A 141 -6.24 6.38 -8.03
CA VAL A 141 -6.85 5.62 -9.12
C VAL A 141 -8.17 5.08 -8.62
N ARG A 142 -9.23 5.26 -9.40
CA ARG A 142 -10.59 4.81 -9.10
C ARG A 142 -11.08 3.96 -10.27
N ARG A 143 -11.68 2.81 -9.97
CA ARG A 143 -12.27 1.96 -10.99
C ARG A 143 -13.60 1.38 -10.52
N ILE A 144 -14.65 1.60 -11.29
CA ILE A 144 -15.94 0.94 -11.12
C ILE A 144 -15.86 -0.41 -11.83
N ILE A 145 -16.47 -1.45 -11.25
CA ILE A 145 -16.51 -2.77 -11.87
C ILE A 145 -17.11 -2.69 -13.27
N GLY A 146 -16.38 -3.20 -14.26
CA GLY A 146 -16.75 -3.19 -15.68
C GLY A 146 -16.48 -1.88 -16.43
N LYS A 147 -15.79 -0.91 -15.78
CA LYS A 147 -15.38 0.34 -16.44
C LYS A 147 -13.86 0.47 -16.48
N GLU A 148 -13.38 1.41 -17.29
CA GLU A 148 -11.97 1.81 -17.32
C GLU A 148 -11.57 2.52 -16.02
N PRO A 149 -10.29 2.46 -15.62
CA PRO A 149 -9.79 3.20 -14.49
C PRO A 149 -9.72 4.70 -14.77
N GLU A 150 -10.05 5.49 -13.76
CA GLU A 150 -9.94 6.96 -13.75
C GLU A 150 -8.81 7.36 -12.78
N VAL A 151 -7.96 8.31 -13.18
CA VAL A 151 -6.86 8.81 -12.37
C VAL A 151 -7.15 10.22 -11.92
N TYR A 152 -6.93 10.49 -10.65
CA TYR A 152 -7.09 11.80 -10.02
C TYR A 152 -5.75 12.27 -9.42
N ASP A 153 -5.49 13.56 -9.50
CA ASP A 153 -4.32 14.20 -8.92
C ASP A 153 -4.52 14.55 -7.43
N GLU A 154 -3.52 15.24 -6.84
CA GLU A 154 -3.55 15.71 -5.44
C GLU A 154 -4.71 16.67 -5.12
N ARG A 155 -5.27 17.35 -6.13
CA ARG A 155 -6.39 18.28 -6.00
C ARG A 155 -7.73 17.59 -6.19
N ASN A 156 -7.69 16.24 -6.41
CA ASN A 156 -8.84 15.44 -6.76
C ASN A 156 -9.49 15.89 -8.09
N GLU A 157 -8.66 16.43 -9.00
CA GLU A 157 -9.03 16.73 -10.37
C GLU A 157 -8.72 15.52 -11.24
N GLU A 158 -9.63 15.19 -12.17
CA GLU A 158 -9.43 14.07 -13.09
C GLU A 158 -8.25 14.37 -14.01
N SER A 159 -7.32 13.43 -14.05
CA SER A 159 -6.14 13.48 -14.91
C SER A 159 -6.38 12.64 -16.17
N HIS A 160 -5.85 13.07 -17.32
CA HIS A 160 -5.87 12.28 -18.55
C HIS A 160 -4.85 11.12 -18.54
N LEU A 161 -4.14 10.89 -17.43
CA LEU A 161 -3.17 9.80 -17.29
C LEU A 161 -3.90 8.47 -17.13
N SER A 162 -3.35 7.42 -17.70
CA SER A 162 -3.68 6.04 -17.37
C SER A 162 -2.89 5.57 -16.13
N PRO A 163 -3.31 4.51 -15.41
CA PRO A 163 -2.50 3.95 -14.33
C PRO A 163 -1.07 3.57 -14.75
N ALA A 164 -0.89 3.05 -15.96
CA ALA A 164 0.42 2.71 -16.50
C ALA A 164 1.35 3.93 -16.62
N GLU A 165 0.81 5.09 -17.02
CA GLU A 165 1.59 6.34 -17.15
C GLU A 165 2.02 6.91 -15.79
N ILE A 166 1.29 6.61 -14.71
CA ILE A 166 1.75 6.97 -13.35
C ILE A 166 3.10 6.29 -13.06
N PHE A 167 3.29 5.05 -13.53
CA PHE A 167 4.48 4.25 -13.25
C PHE A 167 5.56 4.32 -14.34
N GLU A 168 5.36 5.08 -15.42
CA GLU A 168 6.19 5.11 -16.65
C GLU A 168 7.70 5.27 -16.41
N LYS A 169 8.09 5.98 -15.36
CA LYS A 169 9.51 6.24 -15.03
C LYS A 169 10.09 5.29 -13.99
N GLU A 170 9.30 4.37 -13.49
CA GLU A 170 9.66 3.40 -12.46
C GLU A 170 9.15 2.01 -12.83
N LYS A 171 9.65 0.98 -12.17
CA LYS A 171 9.10 -0.37 -12.33
C LYS A 171 7.64 -0.37 -11.84
N ASN A 172 6.74 -0.93 -12.63
CA ASN A 172 5.36 -1.13 -12.22
C ASN A 172 5.28 -1.95 -10.93
N PRO A 173 4.30 -1.70 -10.06
CA PRO A 173 4.04 -2.58 -8.94
C PRO A 173 3.84 -4.02 -9.42
N ILE A 174 4.53 -4.95 -8.80
CA ILE A 174 4.44 -6.37 -9.14
C ILE A 174 3.49 -7.03 -8.15
N ILE A 175 2.41 -7.62 -8.66
CA ILE A 175 1.46 -8.42 -7.88
C ILE A 175 1.55 -9.86 -8.35
N ILE A 176 1.90 -10.76 -7.44
CA ILE A 176 2.07 -12.18 -7.72
C ILE A 176 1.05 -12.98 -6.91
N GLY A 177 0.15 -13.67 -7.59
CA GLY A 177 -0.78 -14.63 -6.98
C GLY A 177 -0.15 -16.00 -6.79
N GLN A 178 -0.77 -16.86 -5.98
CA GLN A 178 -0.24 -18.21 -5.68
C GLN A 178 0.02 -19.06 -6.93
N LYS A 179 -0.89 -19.05 -7.90
CA LYS A 179 -0.74 -19.80 -9.15
C LYS A 179 0.31 -19.19 -10.08
N GLU A 180 0.54 -17.90 -9.97
CA GLU A 180 1.48 -17.16 -10.81
C GLU A 180 2.94 -17.40 -10.40
N LEU A 181 3.21 -17.68 -9.12
CA LEU A 181 4.55 -18.02 -8.65
C LEU A 181 5.15 -19.19 -9.43
N TYR A 182 4.34 -20.23 -9.74
CA TYR A 182 4.81 -21.36 -10.52
C TYR A 182 5.15 -20.96 -11.96
N VAL A 183 4.30 -20.18 -12.62
CA VAL A 183 4.52 -19.71 -14.00
C VAL A 183 5.76 -18.83 -14.07
N ILE A 184 5.88 -17.88 -13.15
CA ILE A 184 7.01 -16.96 -13.06
C ILE A 184 8.33 -17.71 -12.79
N SER A 185 8.30 -18.76 -11.96
CA SER A 185 9.49 -19.55 -11.66
C SER A 185 10.05 -20.32 -12.85
N GLN A 186 9.28 -20.47 -13.92
CA GLN A 186 9.70 -21.10 -15.18
C GLN A 186 10.22 -20.06 -16.21
N ASP A 187 10.06 -18.77 -15.96
CA ASP A 187 10.51 -17.70 -16.85
C ASP A 187 11.79 -17.03 -16.29
N GLU A 188 12.94 -17.49 -16.82
CA GLU A 188 14.26 -16.96 -16.42
C GLU A 188 14.39 -15.44 -16.67
N LYS A 189 13.76 -14.91 -17.73
CA LYS A 189 13.83 -13.48 -18.05
C LYS A 189 13.09 -12.65 -16.99
N PHE A 190 11.93 -13.14 -16.55
CA PHE A 190 11.17 -12.47 -15.50
C PHE A 190 11.91 -12.53 -14.15
N LEU A 191 12.54 -13.65 -13.81
CA LEU A 191 13.34 -13.79 -12.60
C LEU A 191 14.52 -12.79 -12.59
N LEU A 192 15.18 -12.58 -13.73
CA LEU A 192 16.26 -11.59 -13.85
C LEU A 192 15.74 -10.16 -13.65
N GLN A 193 14.54 -9.85 -14.16
CA GLN A 193 13.92 -8.52 -13.94
C GLN A 193 13.54 -8.23 -12.48
N LEU A 194 13.34 -9.26 -11.67
CA LEU A 194 13.07 -9.10 -10.24
C LEU A 194 14.34 -8.81 -9.42
N LEU A 195 15.53 -9.09 -9.97
CA LEU A 195 16.81 -8.92 -9.30
C LEU A 195 17.49 -7.58 -9.61
N ASP A 196 17.08 -6.90 -10.67
CA ASP A 196 17.53 -5.56 -11.07
C ASP A 196 16.70 -4.46 -10.37
#